data_a28b8369f0f52c73a1443a544ea39d10
#
_entry.id   a28b8369f0f52c73a1443a544ea39d10
#
_cell.length_a   1.000
_cell.length_b   1.000
_cell.length_c   1.000
_cell.angle_alpha   90.00
_cell.angle_beta   90.00
_cell.angle_gamma   90.00
#
_symmetry.space_group_name_H-M   'P 1'
#
loop_
_entity.id
_entity.type
_entity.pdbx_description
1 polymer ?
#
loop_
_entity_poly.entity_id
_entity_poly.type
_entity_poly.pdbx_seq_one_letter_code
_entity_poly.pdbx_strand_id
1 'polypeptide(L)'
;MHPLDRLLSRRTVVAGGSLALAGAGLLLSSTAGFSGPEKGPAEVPVEELMKQVGDLPDLTLGPADAKVTIVEYASMTCGHCMAFATKVFPDLKSKYIDTGKVRFVFREFPLDPRAFAASMLARCAGSSDKTFALVDALFHTQADWAFVKENPTPKLFEVAKQAGFTQESFDKCLTDQKLLDQLTAIRSRADDVFGINATPTFFINGKRLQTSPTIEEFDKVLGPLLAQG
;
A
#
# COMPACT_ATOMS: atom_id res chain seq x y z
N MET A 1 13.14 26.49 -3.83
CA MET A 1 12.08 25.59 -4.31
C MET A 1 12.38 24.22 -3.75
N HIS A 2 11.54 23.73 -2.85
CA HIS A 2 11.72 22.42 -2.20
C HIS A 2 11.51 21.31 -3.23
N PRO A 3 12.26 20.18 -3.18
CA PRO A 3 12.14 19.08 -4.17
C PRO A 3 10.71 18.55 -4.34
N LEU A 4 9.87 18.59 -3.31
CA LEU A 4 8.46 18.21 -3.39
C LEU A 4 7.61 19.14 -4.30
N ASP A 5 8.00 20.40 -4.47
CA ASP A 5 7.28 21.32 -5.35
C ASP A 5 7.37 20.91 -6.82
N ARG A 6 8.43 20.21 -7.22
CA ARG A 6 8.57 19.65 -8.58
C ARG A 6 7.63 18.48 -8.84
N LEU A 7 7.34 17.67 -7.82
CA LEU A 7 6.44 16.52 -7.93
C LEU A 7 4.96 16.93 -7.91
N LEU A 8 4.63 18.05 -7.25
CA LEU A 8 3.25 18.50 -7.05
C LEU A 8 2.74 19.50 -8.12
N SER A 9 3.61 20.00 -9.01
CA SER A 9 3.31 21.17 -9.89
C SER A 9 2.76 20.81 -11.28
N ARG A 10 2.53 19.55 -11.65
CA ARG A 10 1.94 19.20 -12.95
C ARG A 10 0.41 19.17 -12.88
N ARG A 11 -0.22 20.33 -13.07
CA ARG A 11 -1.65 20.45 -13.32
C ARG A 11 -1.93 20.11 -14.78
N THR A 12 -2.59 18.98 -15.02
CA THR A 12 -3.24 18.71 -16.30
C THR A 12 -4.67 19.25 -16.25
N VAL A 13 -4.92 20.35 -16.94
CA VAL A 13 -6.25 20.91 -17.13
C VAL A 13 -6.93 20.12 -18.24
N VAL A 14 -7.99 19.39 -17.92
CA VAL A 14 -8.93 18.85 -18.93
C VAL A 14 -10.23 19.62 -18.80
N ALA A 15 -10.52 20.43 -19.80
CA ALA A 15 -11.80 21.09 -19.98
C ALA A 15 -12.72 20.19 -20.83
N GLY A 16 -13.97 20.03 -20.46
CA GLY A 16 -14.96 19.34 -21.30
C GLY A 16 -16.36 19.28 -20.71
N GLY A 17 -17.23 20.14 -21.15
CA GLY A 17 -18.58 19.95 -21.69
C GLY A 17 -19.68 19.39 -20.80
N SER A 18 -20.61 20.27 -20.40
CA SER A 18 -21.90 19.97 -19.81
C SER A 18 -22.90 19.42 -20.82
N LEU A 19 -23.63 18.35 -20.49
CA LEU A 19 -24.97 18.07 -21.04
C LEU A 19 -25.89 17.62 -19.89
N ALA A 20 -26.93 18.39 -19.67
CA ALA A 20 -28.02 18.08 -18.73
C ALA A 20 -29.06 17.20 -19.42
N LEU A 21 -29.51 16.14 -18.75
CA LEU A 21 -30.77 15.44 -19.05
C LEU A 21 -31.41 15.00 -17.74
N ALA A 22 -32.61 15.52 -17.51
CA ALA A 22 -33.48 15.18 -16.41
C ALA A 22 -34.17 13.83 -16.65
N GLY A 23 -34.28 13.00 -15.61
CA GLY A 23 -35.04 11.75 -15.66
C GLY A 23 -35.27 11.17 -14.27
N ALA A 24 -36.53 10.94 -13.94
CA ALA A 24 -37.13 10.62 -12.67
C ALA A 24 -36.69 9.34 -11.96
N GLY A 25 -36.77 9.39 -10.67
CA GLY A 25 -36.53 8.47 -9.59
C GLY A 25 -36.77 6.97 -9.74
N LEU A 26 -35.85 6.24 -9.09
CA LEU A 26 -36.16 5.00 -8.37
C LEU A 26 -35.14 4.90 -7.21
N LEU A 27 -35.67 4.92 -5.98
CA LEU A 27 -34.86 4.64 -4.78
C LEU A 27 -34.52 3.14 -4.76
N LEU A 28 -33.38 2.79 -5.26
CA LEU A 28 -32.74 1.50 -5.04
C LEU A 28 -31.69 1.70 -3.97
N SER A 29 -31.91 1.08 -2.82
CA SER A 29 -30.93 0.94 -1.74
C SER A 29 -29.67 0.28 -2.29
N SER A 30 -28.69 1.09 -2.66
CA SER A 30 -27.37 0.61 -3.07
C SER A 30 -26.60 0.26 -1.81
N THR A 31 -26.55 -1.02 -1.46
CA THR A 31 -25.42 -1.56 -0.72
C THR A 31 -24.19 -1.24 -1.56
N ALA A 32 -23.37 -0.31 -1.08
CA ALA A 32 -22.12 0.06 -1.72
C ALA A 32 -21.16 -1.16 -1.66
N GLY A 33 -21.33 -2.07 -2.61
CA GLY A 33 -20.38 -3.11 -2.94
C GLY A 33 -19.17 -2.45 -3.59
N PHE A 34 -18.04 -2.56 -2.95
CA PHE A 34 -16.72 -2.26 -3.45
C PHE A 34 -16.43 -3.20 -4.63
N SER A 35 -16.70 -2.78 -5.86
CA SER A 35 -16.34 -3.55 -7.04
C SER A 35 -16.41 -2.71 -8.31
N GLY A 36 -15.33 -2.01 -8.63
CA GLY A 36 -14.94 -1.91 -10.03
C GLY A 36 -14.34 -3.26 -10.47
N PRO A 37 -14.47 -3.69 -11.74
CA PRO A 37 -13.85 -4.94 -12.19
C PRO A 37 -12.34 -4.85 -11.95
N GLU A 38 -11.80 -5.68 -11.07
CA GLU A 38 -10.36 -5.83 -10.90
C GLU A 38 -9.77 -6.32 -12.22
N LYS A 39 -8.94 -5.47 -12.83
CA LYS A 39 -8.21 -5.84 -14.04
C LYS A 39 -7.00 -6.64 -13.62
N GLY A 40 -6.98 -7.91 -13.91
CA GLY A 40 -5.79 -8.72 -13.68
C GLY A 40 -6.12 -10.17 -13.36
N PRO A 41 -5.10 -11.04 -13.36
CA PRO A 41 -5.30 -12.45 -13.11
C PRO A 41 -5.77 -12.71 -11.67
N ALA A 42 -6.70 -13.65 -11.51
CA ALA A 42 -7.14 -14.13 -10.19
C ALA A 42 -6.06 -14.93 -9.47
N GLU A 43 -5.08 -15.45 -10.21
CA GLU A 43 -3.96 -16.21 -9.67
C GLU A 43 -2.68 -15.88 -10.44
N VAL A 44 -1.58 -15.72 -9.70
CA VAL A 44 -0.22 -15.46 -10.21
C VAL A 44 0.69 -16.54 -9.63
N PRO A 45 1.57 -17.19 -10.41
CA PRO A 45 2.55 -18.09 -9.85
C PRO A 45 3.36 -17.42 -8.74
N VAL A 46 3.51 -18.09 -7.58
CA VAL A 46 4.20 -17.52 -6.41
C VAL A 46 5.62 -17.10 -6.77
N GLU A 47 6.33 -17.90 -7.57
CA GLU A 47 7.68 -17.58 -8.03
C GLU A 47 7.72 -16.25 -8.82
N GLU A 48 6.72 -16.04 -9.69
CA GLU A 48 6.63 -14.79 -10.46
C GLU A 48 6.25 -13.62 -9.57
N LEU A 49 5.30 -13.83 -8.64
CA LEU A 49 4.89 -12.82 -7.67
C LEU A 49 6.07 -12.39 -6.79
N MET A 50 6.92 -13.33 -6.36
CA MET A 50 8.04 -13.10 -5.45
C MET A 50 9.33 -12.65 -6.14
N LYS A 51 9.37 -12.52 -7.47
CA LYS A 51 10.53 -11.94 -8.15
C LYS A 51 10.79 -10.53 -7.67
N GLN A 52 12.01 -10.30 -7.23
CA GLN A 52 12.46 -8.98 -6.82
C GLN A 52 12.52 -8.03 -8.02
N VAL A 53 12.17 -6.77 -7.79
CA VAL A 53 12.25 -5.70 -8.78
C VAL A 53 13.45 -4.80 -8.44
N GLY A 54 14.47 -4.84 -9.28
CA GLY A 54 15.73 -4.11 -9.02
C GLY A 54 16.44 -4.58 -7.75
N ASP A 55 17.11 -3.66 -7.07
CA ASP A 55 17.91 -3.94 -5.87
C ASP A 55 17.16 -3.71 -4.55
N LEU A 56 15.91 -3.21 -4.61
CA LEU A 56 15.13 -2.88 -3.42
C LEU A 56 14.47 -4.16 -2.86
N PRO A 57 14.84 -4.62 -1.66
CA PRO A 57 14.27 -5.82 -1.09
C PRO A 57 12.80 -5.62 -0.69
N ASP A 58 12.02 -6.71 -0.68
CA ASP A 58 10.67 -6.69 -0.13
C ASP A 58 10.68 -6.34 1.37
N LEU A 59 9.66 -5.62 1.83
CA LEU A 59 9.39 -5.43 3.25
C LEU A 59 8.61 -6.63 3.76
N THR A 60 9.21 -7.41 4.67
CA THR A 60 8.66 -8.68 5.10
C THR A 60 8.56 -8.80 6.61
N LEU A 61 7.50 -9.48 7.08
CA LEU A 61 7.32 -9.94 8.46
C LEU A 61 7.02 -11.44 8.47
N GLY A 62 7.36 -12.11 9.55
CA GLY A 62 7.26 -13.55 9.68
C GLY A 62 8.41 -14.31 9.02
N PRO A 63 8.49 -15.63 9.21
CA PRO A 63 9.60 -16.44 8.70
C PRO A 63 9.56 -16.59 7.18
N ALA A 64 10.74 -16.66 6.57
CA ALA A 64 10.87 -16.77 5.11
C ALA A 64 10.33 -18.10 4.56
N ASP A 65 10.34 -19.14 5.37
CA ASP A 65 9.87 -20.50 5.10
C ASP A 65 8.45 -20.77 5.60
N ALA A 66 7.70 -19.73 5.98
CA ALA A 66 6.31 -19.88 6.37
C ALA A 66 5.50 -20.54 5.25
N LYS A 67 4.61 -21.45 5.65
CA LYS A 67 3.76 -22.24 4.74
C LYS A 67 2.86 -21.38 3.84
N VAL A 68 2.45 -20.22 4.33
CA VAL A 68 1.60 -19.29 3.58
C VAL A 68 2.30 -17.95 3.45
N THR A 69 2.30 -17.44 2.23
CA THR A 69 2.78 -16.07 1.93
C THR A 69 1.58 -15.19 1.56
N ILE A 70 1.46 -14.05 2.24
CA ILE A 70 0.53 -12.98 1.90
C ILE A 70 1.35 -11.82 1.33
N VAL A 71 0.99 -11.35 0.13
CA VAL A 71 1.56 -10.14 -0.47
C VAL A 71 0.47 -9.09 -0.53
N GLU A 72 0.70 -7.96 0.13
CA GLU A 72 -0.14 -6.77 0.06
C GLU A 72 0.51 -5.73 -0.85
N TYR A 73 -0.25 -5.23 -1.82
CA TYR A 73 0.09 -4.01 -2.55
C TYR A 73 -0.74 -2.86 -1.99
N ALA A 74 -0.06 -1.86 -1.43
CA ALA A 74 -0.70 -0.78 -0.68
C ALA A 74 -0.18 0.60 -1.05
N SER A 75 -1.03 1.60 -0.90
CA SER A 75 -0.66 3.01 -1.00
C SER A 75 -0.81 3.71 0.33
N MET A 76 0.19 4.50 0.71
CA MET A 76 0.19 5.29 1.96
C MET A 76 -0.89 6.37 1.99
N THR A 77 -1.48 6.74 0.83
CA THR A 77 -2.58 7.71 0.75
C THR A 77 -3.95 7.06 0.56
N CYS A 78 -4.03 5.71 0.51
CA CYS A 78 -5.27 5.00 0.35
C CYS A 78 -5.99 4.81 1.70
N GLY A 79 -7.24 5.32 1.81
CA GLY A 79 -8.04 5.17 3.03
C GLY A 79 -8.41 3.72 3.37
N HIS A 80 -8.56 2.85 2.35
CA HIS A 80 -8.82 1.42 2.58
C HIS A 80 -7.57 0.69 3.08
N CYS A 81 -6.37 1.08 2.64
CA CYS A 81 -5.12 0.56 3.18
C CYS A 81 -4.94 0.99 4.65
N MET A 82 -5.26 2.25 4.97
CA MET A 82 -5.27 2.72 6.35
C MET A 82 -6.25 1.92 7.21
N ALA A 83 -7.48 1.70 6.72
CA ALA A 83 -8.47 0.93 7.45
C ALA A 83 -8.01 -0.53 7.70
N PHE A 84 -7.39 -1.17 6.70
CA PHE A 84 -6.79 -2.48 6.89
C PHE A 84 -5.65 -2.44 7.90
N ALA A 85 -4.69 -1.54 7.74
CA ALA A 85 -3.50 -1.44 8.60
C ALA A 85 -3.87 -1.19 10.07
N THR A 86 -4.90 -0.36 10.33
CA THR A 86 -5.26 0.03 11.71
C THR A 86 -6.29 -0.87 12.37
N LYS A 87 -7.12 -1.61 11.60
CA LYS A 87 -8.27 -2.36 12.16
C LYS A 87 -8.17 -3.86 11.96
N VAL A 88 -7.44 -4.35 10.94
CA VAL A 88 -7.40 -5.77 10.58
C VAL A 88 -5.99 -6.34 10.76
N PHE A 89 -4.98 -5.60 10.32
CA PHE A 89 -3.60 -6.06 10.36
C PHE A 89 -3.10 -6.43 11.77
N PRO A 90 -3.45 -5.75 12.88
CA PRO A 90 -3.05 -6.16 14.23
C PRO A 90 -3.49 -7.59 14.57
N ASP A 91 -4.73 -7.96 14.22
CA ASP A 91 -5.26 -9.31 14.44
C ASP A 91 -4.60 -10.34 13.50
N LEU A 92 -4.43 -9.99 12.22
CA LEU A 92 -3.72 -10.82 11.26
C LEU A 92 -2.28 -11.09 11.72
N LYS A 93 -1.61 -10.05 12.21
CA LYS A 93 -0.24 -10.13 12.72
C LYS A 93 -0.15 -11.05 13.92
N SER A 94 -0.94 -10.83 14.95
CA SER A 94 -0.90 -11.60 16.19
C SER A 94 -1.32 -13.08 16.01
N LYS A 95 -2.31 -13.34 15.14
CA LYS A 95 -2.82 -14.71 14.90
C LYS A 95 -1.91 -15.57 14.03
N TYR A 96 -1.28 -14.95 13.03
CA TYR A 96 -0.64 -15.70 11.93
C TYR A 96 0.82 -15.35 11.70
N ILE A 97 1.20 -14.08 11.75
CA ILE A 97 2.56 -13.65 11.42
C ILE A 97 3.48 -13.89 12.62
N ASP A 98 3.12 -13.40 13.80
CA ASP A 98 3.90 -13.55 15.04
C ASP A 98 3.95 -15.00 15.53
N THR A 99 2.99 -15.83 15.11
CA THR A 99 2.98 -17.29 15.38
C THR A 99 3.78 -18.10 14.35
N GLY A 100 4.42 -17.43 13.38
CA GLY A 100 5.27 -18.07 12.37
C GLY A 100 4.51 -18.82 11.25
N LYS A 101 3.20 -18.73 11.21
CA LYS A 101 2.35 -19.45 10.24
C LYS A 101 2.33 -18.78 8.86
N VAL A 102 2.53 -17.46 8.82
CA VAL A 102 2.40 -16.64 7.63
C VAL A 102 3.62 -15.74 7.49
N ARG A 103 4.16 -15.70 6.27
CA ARG A 103 5.04 -14.64 5.79
C ARG A 103 4.18 -13.54 5.18
N PHE A 104 4.31 -12.33 5.68
CA PHE A 104 3.65 -11.15 5.13
C PHE A 104 4.66 -10.30 4.37
N VAL A 105 4.30 -9.90 3.15
CA VAL A 105 5.11 -9.04 2.27
C VAL A 105 4.32 -7.78 1.98
N PHE A 106 4.85 -6.65 2.39
CA PHE A 106 4.29 -5.35 2.07
C PHE A 106 5.02 -4.78 0.84
N ARG A 107 4.27 -4.45 -0.20
CA ARG A 107 4.77 -3.81 -1.43
C ARG A 107 4.09 -2.49 -1.66
N GLU A 108 4.87 -1.48 -1.90
CA GLU A 108 4.36 -0.16 -2.19
C GLU A 108 3.71 -0.12 -3.58
N PHE A 109 2.50 0.43 -3.61
CA PHE A 109 1.79 0.79 -4.83
C PHE A 109 1.32 2.25 -4.71
N PRO A 110 2.25 3.23 -4.75
CA PRO A 110 1.92 4.63 -4.54
C PRO A 110 0.98 5.15 -5.64
N LEU A 111 -0.13 5.76 -5.23
CA LEU A 111 -1.17 6.29 -6.12
C LEU A 111 -0.92 7.74 -6.55
N ASP A 112 -0.10 8.45 -5.78
CA ASP A 112 0.16 9.88 -5.96
C ASP A 112 1.54 10.28 -5.39
N PRO A 113 2.02 11.51 -5.65
CA PRO A 113 3.33 11.97 -5.15
C PRO A 113 3.50 11.93 -3.64
N ARG A 114 2.42 12.11 -2.85
CA ARG A 114 2.49 12.05 -1.38
C ARG A 114 2.73 10.61 -0.91
N ALA A 115 2.09 9.65 -1.58
CA ALA A 115 2.31 8.23 -1.33
C ALA A 115 3.75 7.82 -1.66
N PHE A 116 4.33 8.34 -2.75
CA PHE A 116 5.76 8.13 -3.05
C PHE A 116 6.65 8.68 -1.95
N ALA A 117 6.44 9.93 -1.52
CA ALA A 117 7.23 10.54 -0.45
C ALA A 117 7.15 9.73 0.87
N ALA A 118 5.95 9.31 1.28
CA ALA A 118 5.76 8.48 2.46
C ALA A 118 6.44 7.11 2.33
N SER A 119 6.36 6.47 1.16
CA SER A 119 7.04 5.21 0.88
C SER A 119 8.57 5.35 0.91
N MET A 120 9.11 6.44 0.35
CA MET A 120 10.55 6.73 0.43
C MET A 120 11.00 6.88 1.88
N LEU A 121 10.27 7.64 2.70
CA LEU A 121 10.59 7.81 4.12
C LEU A 121 10.59 6.47 4.86
N ALA A 122 9.58 5.63 4.63
CA ALA A 122 9.53 4.30 5.22
C ALA A 122 10.78 3.48 4.86
N ARG A 123 11.21 3.50 3.59
CA ARG A 123 12.42 2.81 3.12
C ARG A 123 13.71 3.37 3.71
N CYS A 124 13.77 4.64 4.00
CA CYS A 124 14.92 5.30 4.61
C CYS A 124 15.00 5.13 6.15
N ALA A 125 14.06 4.48 6.80
CA ALA A 125 14.05 4.33 8.26
C ALA A 125 15.20 3.45 8.81
N GLY A 126 15.87 2.69 7.94
CA GLY A 126 17.13 1.98 8.21
C GLY A 126 16.95 0.50 8.52
N SER A 127 16.20 0.11 9.54
CA SER A 127 15.94 -1.31 9.85
C SER A 127 14.50 -1.71 9.52
N SER A 128 14.26 -3.01 9.33
CA SER A 128 12.92 -3.55 9.09
C SER A 128 11.91 -3.11 10.16
N ASP A 129 12.27 -3.21 11.43
CA ASP A 129 11.39 -2.83 12.54
C ASP A 129 11.03 -1.35 12.50
N LYS A 130 12.01 -0.47 12.23
CA LYS A 130 11.77 0.97 12.08
C LYS A 130 10.93 1.28 10.85
N THR A 131 11.14 0.55 9.76
CA THR A 131 10.35 0.69 8.54
C THR A 131 8.88 0.38 8.80
N PHE A 132 8.58 -0.79 9.40
CA PHE A 132 7.20 -1.15 9.71
C PHE A 132 6.58 -0.25 10.79
N ALA A 133 7.36 0.20 11.78
CA ALA A 133 6.89 1.17 12.76
C ALA A 133 6.54 2.52 12.10
N LEU A 134 7.32 2.96 11.10
CA LEU A 134 7.02 4.19 10.36
C LEU A 134 5.84 4.01 9.41
N VAL A 135 5.70 2.85 8.74
CA VAL A 135 4.51 2.51 7.95
C VAL A 135 3.25 2.58 8.80
N ASP A 136 3.28 1.99 9.99
CA ASP A 136 2.17 2.01 10.94
C ASP A 136 1.82 3.44 11.38
N ALA A 137 2.83 4.23 11.78
CA ALA A 137 2.64 5.62 12.18
C ALA A 137 2.08 6.49 11.04
N LEU A 138 2.54 6.27 9.79
CA LEU A 138 2.03 6.97 8.61
C LEU A 138 0.56 6.65 8.34
N PHE A 139 0.13 5.40 8.51
CA PHE A 139 -1.27 5.04 8.37
C PHE A 139 -2.13 5.59 9.52
N HIS A 140 -1.67 5.52 10.76
CA HIS A 140 -2.42 6.06 11.90
C HIS A 140 -2.61 7.58 11.84
N THR A 141 -1.67 8.29 11.25
CA THR A 141 -1.70 9.76 11.09
C THR A 141 -2.11 10.19 9.68
N GLN A 142 -2.61 9.29 8.84
CA GLN A 142 -2.86 9.54 7.42
C GLN A 142 -3.70 10.81 7.18
N ALA A 143 -4.71 11.05 8.00
CA ALA A 143 -5.57 12.22 7.87
C ALA A 143 -4.82 13.56 8.01
N ASP A 144 -3.72 13.56 8.77
CA ASP A 144 -2.98 14.79 9.09
C ASP A 144 -2.02 15.23 7.97
N TRP A 145 -1.68 14.32 7.04
CA TRP A 145 -0.72 14.61 5.99
C TRP A 145 -1.19 14.24 4.58
N ALA A 146 -1.97 13.15 4.41
CA ALA A 146 -2.34 12.65 3.08
C ALA A 146 -3.42 13.51 2.40
N PHE A 147 -4.37 14.05 3.17
CA PHE A 147 -5.54 14.76 2.64
C PHE A 147 -5.55 16.26 2.90
N VAL A 148 -4.48 16.81 3.43
CA VAL A 148 -4.36 18.26 3.66
C VAL A 148 -4.28 19.02 2.34
N LYS A 149 -4.83 20.26 2.30
CA LYS A 149 -4.76 21.11 1.11
C LYS A 149 -3.37 21.74 0.95
N GLU A 150 -2.73 21.98 2.07
CA GLU A 150 -1.42 22.62 2.18
C GLU A 150 -0.29 21.62 1.84
N ASN A 151 0.95 22.10 1.87
CA ASN A 151 2.13 21.27 1.72
C ASN A 151 2.21 20.22 2.86
N PRO A 152 2.19 18.91 2.57
CA PRO A 152 2.24 17.86 3.58
C PRO A 152 3.61 17.68 4.23
N THR A 153 4.68 18.27 3.66
CA THR A 153 6.07 18.03 4.08
C THR A 153 6.30 18.26 5.58
N PRO A 154 5.80 19.35 6.21
CA PRO A 154 6.01 19.55 7.64
C PRO A 154 5.39 18.43 8.49
N LYS A 155 4.20 17.94 8.10
CA LYS A 155 3.52 16.85 8.81
C LYS A 155 4.22 15.50 8.60
N LEU A 156 4.66 15.21 7.40
CA LEU A 156 5.48 14.03 7.13
C LEU A 156 6.79 14.05 7.93
N PHE A 157 7.42 15.22 8.08
CA PHE A 157 8.62 15.35 8.91
C PHE A 157 8.33 15.13 10.40
N GLU A 158 7.20 15.63 10.93
CA GLU A 158 6.78 15.36 12.30
C GLU A 158 6.64 13.85 12.58
N VAL A 159 6.07 13.09 11.65
CA VAL A 159 5.96 11.63 11.75
C VAL A 159 7.34 10.98 11.63
N ALA A 160 8.14 11.35 10.64
CA ALA A 160 9.47 10.80 10.41
C ALA A 160 10.44 11.01 11.60
N LYS A 161 10.34 12.15 12.30
CA LYS A 161 11.12 12.42 13.52
C LYS A 161 10.94 11.33 14.59
N GLN A 162 9.74 10.73 14.69
CA GLN A 162 9.48 9.65 15.64
C GLN A 162 10.29 8.39 15.31
N ALA A 163 10.63 8.19 14.04
CA ALA A 163 11.53 7.12 13.57
C ALA A 163 13.02 7.52 13.60
N GLY A 164 13.35 8.73 14.11
CA GLY A 164 14.72 9.20 14.31
C GLY A 164 15.28 10.03 13.15
N PHE A 165 14.44 10.52 12.22
CA PHE A 165 14.92 11.39 11.15
C PHE A 165 15.35 12.78 11.68
N THR A 166 16.50 13.23 11.21
CA THR A 166 16.90 14.65 11.24
C THR A 166 16.38 15.35 9.98
N GLN A 167 16.40 16.69 9.96
CA GLN A 167 16.04 17.43 8.74
C GLN A 167 16.93 17.01 7.55
N GLU A 168 18.22 16.86 7.78
CA GLU A 168 19.17 16.45 6.75
C GLU A 168 18.85 15.05 6.17
N SER A 169 18.63 14.04 7.02
CA SER A 169 18.30 12.69 6.57
C SER A 169 16.93 12.62 5.89
N PHE A 170 15.96 13.41 6.34
CA PHE A 170 14.65 13.56 5.72
C PHE A 170 14.76 14.12 4.30
N ASP A 171 15.47 15.26 4.15
CA ASP A 171 15.66 15.93 2.85
C ASP A 171 16.46 15.04 1.89
N LYS A 172 17.51 14.39 2.38
CA LYS A 172 18.30 13.43 1.61
C LYS A 172 17.45 12.26 1.11
N CYS A 173 16.60 11.69 1.95
CA CYS A 173 15.70 10.61 1.58
C CYS A 173 14.73 11.03 0.47
N LEU A 174 14.07 12.17 0.62
CA LEU A 174 13.09 12.66 -0.36
C LEU A 174 13.71 13.16 -1.68
N THR A 175 15.03 13.30 -1.74
CA THR A 175 15.76 13.65 -2.96
C THR A 175 16.49 12.46 -3.59
N ASP A 176 16.37 11.26 -3.02
CA ASP A 176 16.98 10.04 -3.56
C ASP A 176 16.23 9.58 -4.83
N GLN A 177 16.77 9.98 -5.98
CA GLN A 177 16.20 9.63 -7.28
C GLN A 177 16.24 8.12 -7.54
N LYS A 178 17.31 7.44 -7.09
CA LYS A 178 17.43 5.98 -7.27
C LYS A 178 16.31 5.25 -6.52
N LEU A 179 15.99 5.66 -5.29
CA LEU A 179 14.90 5.09 -4.51
C LEU A 179 13.54 5.36 -5.17
N LEU A 180 13.32 6.57 -5.68
CA LEU A 180 12.09 6.92 -6.40
C LEU A 180 11.91 6.06 -7.66
N ASP A 181 12.98 5.86 -8.43
CA ASP A 181 12.95 5.03 -9.64
C ASP A 181 12.65 3.56 -9.30
N GLN A 182 13.20 3.03 -8.22
CA GLN A 182 12.93 1.67 -7.76
C GLN A 182 11.48 1.48 -7.31
N LEU A 183 10.92 2.41 -6.54
CA LEU A 183 9.50 2.39 -6.15
C LEU A 183 8.58 2.50 -7.37
N THR A 184 8.96 3.31 -8.35
CA THR A 184 8.26 3.43 -9.63
C THR A 184 8.27 2.10 -10.39
N ALA A 185 9.41 1.41 -10.44
CA ALA A 185 9.51 0.11 -11.09
C ALA A 185 8.67 -0.97 -10.40
N ILE A 186 8.63 -0.99 -9.06
CA ILE A 186 7.76 -1.90 -8.29
C ILE A 186 6.29 -1.66 -8.64
N ARG A 187 5.86 -0.40 -8.63
CA ARG A 187 4.49 -0.02 -8.98
C ARG A 187 4.16 -0.39 -10.44
N SER A 188 5.04 -0.07 -11.38
CA SER A 188 4.81 -0.37 -12.80
C SER A 188 4.70 -1.87 -13.05
N ARG A 189 5.60 -2.69 -12.45
CA ARG A 189 5.48 -4.14 -12.55
C ARG A 189 4.14 -4.65 -11.99
N ALA A 190 3.68 -4.10 -10.87
CA ALA A 190 2.42 -4.50 -10.26
C ALA A 190 1.22 -4.21 -11.18
N ASP A 191 1.22 -3.07 -11.85
CA ASP A 191 0.20 -2.68 -12.84
C ASP A 191 0.32 -3.52 -14.12
N ASP A 192 1.51 -3.52 -14.75
CA ASP A 192 1.72 -4.10 -16.08
C ASP A 192 1.64 -5.63 -16.10
N VAL A 193 2.18 -6.30 -15.05
CA VAL A 193 2.29 -7.77 -15.01
C VAL A 193 1.14 -8.42 -14.25
N PHE A 194 0.71 -7.79 -13.16
CA PHE A 194 -0.33 -8.37 -12.28
C PHE A 194 -1.68 -7.68 -12.42
N GLY A 195 -1.79 -6.61 -13.23
CA GLY A 195 -3.03 -5.87 -13.45
C GLY A 195 -3.57 -5.22 -12.19
N ILE A 196 -2.68 -4.79 -11.27
CA ILE A 196 -3.09 -4.13 -10.03
C ILE A 196 -3.45 -2.68 -10.37
N ASN A 197 -4.70 -2.33 -10.12
CA ASN A 197 -5.26 -1.00 -10.39
C ASN A 197 -5.99 -0.39 -9.19
N ALA A 198 -6.03 -1.10 -8.07
CA ALA A 198 -6.65 -0.68 -6.82
C ALA A 198 -5.82 -1.11 -5.61
N THR A 199 -5.99 -0.42 -4.48
CA THR A 199 -5.34 -0.75 -3.21
C THR A 199 -6.35 -0.74 -2.06
N PRO A 200 -6.17 -1.61 -1.05
CA PRO A 200 -5.18 -2.68 -1.02
C PRO A 200 -5.53 -3.82 -1.98
N THR A 201 -4.53 -4.47 -2.58
CA THR A 201 -4.69 -5.74 -3.29
C THR A 201 -3.86 -6.80 -2.60
N PHE A 202 -4.45 -7.96 -2.32
CA PHE A 202 -3.80 -9.07 -1.64
C PHE A 202 -3.67 -10.28 -2.53
N PHE A 203 -2.53 -10.95 -2.44
CA PHE A 203 -2.33 -12.30 -2.96
C PHE A 203 -1.95 -13.23 -1.79
N ILE A 204 -2.63 -14.38 -1.69
CA ILE A 204 -2.39 -15.42 -0.69
C ILE A 204 -1.93 -16.67 -1.44
N ASN A 205 -0.67 -17.04 -1.29
CA ASN A 205 -0.03 -18.10 -2.09
C ASN A 205 -0.32 -17.96 -3.59
N GLY A 206 -0.24 -16.72 -4.10
CA GLY A 206 -0.46 -16.39 -5.51
C GLY A 206 -1.92 -16.18 -5.91
N LYS A 207 -2.89 -16.53 -5.08
CA LYS A 207 -4.32 -16.31 -5.35
C LYS A 207 -4.76 -14.94 -4.84
N ARG A 208 -5.35 -14.13 -5.72
CA ARG A 208 -5.87 -12.81 -5.38
C ARG A 208 -7.08 -12.95 -4.45
N LEU A 209 -7.08 -12.22 -3.33
CA LEU A 209 -8.25 -12.11 -2.45
C LEU A 209 -9.33 -11.28 -3.15
N GLN A 210 -10.50 -11.89 -3.40
CA GLN A 210 -11.60 -11.27 -4.14
C GLN A 210 -12.66 -10.61 -3.23
N THR A 211 -12.46 -10.69 -1.93
CA THR A 211 -13.39 -10.17 -0.92
C THR A 211 -12.76 -9.00 -0.16
N SER A 212 -13.58 -8.28 0.60
CA SER A 212 -13.07 -7.25 1.52
C SER A 212 -12.06 -7.86 2.50
N PRO A 213 -10.91 -7.22 2.76
CA PRO A 213 -9.85 -7.77 3.60
C PRO A 213 -10.22 -7.64 5.09
N THR A 214 -11.17 -8.44 5.56
CA THR A 214 -11.52 -8.56 6.98
C THR A 214 -10.82 -9.75 7.60
N ILE A 215 -10.67 -9.78 8.93
CA ILE A 215 -10.01 -10.91 9.61
C ILE A 215 -10.77 -12.22 9.38
N GLU A 216 -12.09 -12.19 9.29
CA GLU A 216 -12.92 -13.35 9.02
C GLU A 216 -12.66 -13.92 7.61
N GLU A 217 -12.46 -13.06 6.61
CA GLU A 217 -12.13 -13.51 5.26
C GLU A 217 -10.70 -14.09 5.20
N PHE A 218 -9.75 -13.49 5.91
CA PHE A 218 -8.42 -14.11 6.06
C PHE A 218 -8.52 -15.45 6.79
N ASP A 219 -9.28 -15.57 7.87
CA ASP A 219 -9.48 -16.82 8.62
C ASP A 219 -10.04 -17.93 7.71
N LYS A 220 -11.02 -17.62 6.85
CA LYS A 220 -11.60 -18.57 5.88
C LYS A 220 -10.58 -19.09 4.87
N VAL A 221 -9.70 -18.21 4.38
CA VAL A 221 -8.69 -18.59 3.38
C VAL A 221 -7.50 -19.28 4.03
N LEU A 222 -7.01 -18.77 5.15
CA LEU A 222 -5.80 -19.27 5.80
C LEU A 222 -6.03 -20.61 6.52
N GLY A 223 -7.20 -20.81 7.12
CA GLY A 223 -7.51 -22.03 7.87
C GLY A 223 -7.25 -23.31 7.06
N PRO A 224 -7.86 -23.50 5.87
CA PRO A 224 -7.60 -24.65 5.02
C PRO A 224 -6.14 -24.79 4.56
N LEU A 225 -5.47 -23.68 4.21
CA LEU A 225 -4.07 -23.69 3.77
C LEU A 225 -3.12 -24.15 4.87
N LEU A 226 -3.41 -23.78 6.12
CA LEU A 226 -2.60 -24.14 7.28
C LEU A 226 -2.88 -25.57 7.77
N ALA A 227 -4.08 -26.12 7.51
CA ALA A 227 -4.45 -27.46 7.92
C ALA A 227 -3.88 -28.57 7.01
N GLN A 228 -3.46 -28.26 5.79
CA GLN A 228 -2.96 -29.22 4.78
C GLN A 228 -1.49 -29.62 4.96
N GLY A 229 -0.88 -29.51 6.09
CA GLY A 229 0.48 -29.88 6.42
C GLY A 229 0.56 -30.33 7.86
#